data_05fd3b99dd790ae7e09f75f87df32a8b
#
_entry.id   05fd3b99dd790ae7e09f75f87df32a8b
#
_cell.length_a   1.000
_cell.length_b   1.000
_cell.length_c   1.000
_cell.angle_alpha   90.00
_cell.angle_beta   90.00
_cell.angle_gamma   90.00
#
_symmetry.space_group_name_H-M   'P 1'
#
loop_
_entity.id
_entity.type
_entity.pdbx_description
1 polymer ?
#
loop_
_entity_poly.entity_id
_entity_poly.type
_entity_poly.pdbx_seq_one_letter_code
_entity_poly.pdbx_strand_id
1 'polypeptide(L)'
;PLIRETLSIGIPTLIVTFVSFATTSVQSSCSLSVNPNGASITYYARIWYILPYSVFAIPITTAMFTELSSFVASGKIGKFIDGIADGCGQILFLLIPFAMYLIAFSPCLSNMLKSARMSSEDVQMLSTYIAWLSVSLPFYGVCTYLQKACSSLRKMSLFAIAECIAGAIQIVICLV
;
A
#
# COMPACT_ATOMS: atom_id res chain seq x y z
N PRO A 1 0.20 26.21 21.05
CA PRO A 1 1.01 24.98 20.99
C PRO A 1 0.29 23.87 20.19
N LEU A 2 -0.96 23.58 20.44
CA LEU A 2 -1.78 22.56 19.77
C LEU A 2 -1.81 22.70 18.23
N ILE A 3 -2.03 23.90 17.72
CA ILE A 3 -2.10 24.17 16.26
C ILE A 3 -0.77 23.81 15.57
N ARG A 4 0.36 24.16 16.19
CA ARG A 4 1.69 23.85 15.64
C ARG A 4 1.96 22.36 15.60
N GLU A 5 1.55 21.62 16.61
CA GLU A 5 1.66 20.16 16.66
C GLU A 5 0.78 19.49 15.61
N THR A 6 -0.47 19.93 15.47
CA THR A 6 -1.38 19.42 14.43
C THR A 6 -0.84 19.70 13.03
N LEU A 7 -0.30 20.87 12.77
CA LEU A 7 0.32 21.21 11.48
C LEU A 7 1.58 20.40 11.21
N SER A 8 2.39 20.09 12.22
CA SER A 8 3.63 19.30 12.04
C SER A 8 3.38 17.85 11.61
N ILE A 9 2.21 17.31 11.90
CA ILE A 9 1.77 15.98 11.43
C ILE A 9 0.93 16.09 10.17
N GLY A 10 0.06 17.10 10.11
CA GLY A 10 -0.89 17.29 9.01
C GLY A 10 -0.20 17.61 7.69
N ILE A 11 0.75 18.54 7.66
CA ILE A 11 1.45 18.93 6.43
C ILE A 11 2.21 17.75 5.80
N PRO A 12 3.05 16.98 6.53
CA PRO A 12 3.71 15.79 5.95
C PRO A 12 2.71 14.76 5.44
N THR A 13 1.59 14.55 6.15
CA THR A 13 0.54 13.61 5.70
C THR A 13 -0.12 14.07 4.40
N LEU A 14 -0.39 15.38 4.24
CA LEU A 14 -0.89 15.94 2.99
C LEU A 14 0.09 15.75 1.83
N ILE A 15 1.39 15.93 2.08
CA ILE A 15 2.43 15.72 1.07
C ILE A 15 2.43 14.24 0.62
N VAL A 16 2.40 13.29 1.55
CA VAL A 16 2.31 11.85 1.23
C VAL A 16 1.09 11.57 0.38
N THR A 17 -0.07 12.09 0.76
CA THR A 17 -1.32 11.90 0.00
C THR A 17 -1.21 12.46 -1.41
N PHE A 18 -0.66 13.67 -1.55
CA PHE A 18 -0.48 14.30 -2.85
C PHE A 18 0.49 13.53 -3.76
N VAL A 19 1.62 13.05 -3.22
CA VAL A 19 2.57 12.20 -3.94
C VAL A 19 1.90 10.91 -4.39
N SER A 20 1.12 10.26 -3.53
CA SER A 20 0.39 9.03 -3.86
C SER A 20 -0.64 9.24 -4.97
N PHE A 21 -1.32 10.39 -5.00
CA PHE A 21 -2.23 10.73 -6.10
C PHE A 21 -1.46 10.97 -7.41
N ALA A 22 -0.37 11.71 -7.36
CA ALA A 22 0.47 12.00 -8.53
C ALA A 22 1.03 10.70 -9.14
N THR A 23 1.60 9.82 -8.32
CA THR A 23 2.13 8.53 -8.78
C THR A 23 1.06 7.63 -9.37
N THR A 24 -0.12 7.58 -8.75
CA THR A 24 -1.26 6.79 -9.27
C THR A 24 -1.75 7.34 -10.62
N SER A 25 -1.80 8.66 -10.78
CA SER A 25 -2.23 9.30 -12.04
C SER A 25 -1.23 9.02 -13.16
N VAL A 26 0.07 9.14 -12.90
CA VAL A 26 1.13 8.81 -13.86
C VAL A 26 1.08 7.33 -14.23
N GLN A 27 0.95 6.43 -13.27
CA GLN A 27 0.83 5.00 -13.52
C GLN A 27 -0.38 4.67 -14.41
N SER A 28 -1.53 5.30 -14.17
CA SER A 28 -2.72 5.11 -15.01
C SER A 28 -2.50 5.62 -16.44
N SER A 29 -1.84 6.75 -16.61
CA SER A 29 -1.51 7.31 -17.92
C SER A 29 -0.54 6.40 -18.69
N CYS A 30 0.50 5.89 -18.01
CA CYS A 30 1.44 4.94 -18.62
C CYS A 30 0.76 3.60 -18.98
N SER A 31 -0.20 3.13 -18.18
CA SER A 31 -0.98 1.93 -18.50
C SER A 31 -1.80 2.09 -19.78
N LEU A 32 -2.35 3.28 -20.03
CA LEU A 32 -3.10 3.59 -21.25
C LEU A 32 -2.19 3.67 -22.49
N SER A 33 -0.95 4.06 -22.35
CA SER A 33 -0.01 4.08 -23.48
C SER A 33 0.40 2.67 -23.95
N VAL A 34 0.36 1.69 -23.04
CA VAL A 34 0.68 0.29 -23.33
C VAL A 34 -0.51 -0.47 -23.92
N ASN A 35 -1.70 -0.24 -23.38
CA ASN A 35 -2.94 -0.90 -23.83
C ASN A 35 -4.14 0.05 -23.65
N PRO A 36 -5.03 0.17 -24.64
CA PRO A 36 -6.24 1.00 -24.51
C PRO A 36 -7.12 0.66 -23.30
N ASN A 37 -7.08 -0.60 -22.83
CA ASN A 37 -7.77 -1.07 -21.63
C ASN A 37 -6.87 -1.05 -20.37
N GLY A 38 -5.64 -0.55 -20.45
CA GLY A 38 -4.63 -0.62 -19.40
C GLY A 38 -5.07 -0.02 -18.07
N ALA A 39 -5.76 1.12 -18.08
CA ALA A 39 -6.29 1.72 -16.85
C ALA A 39 -7.34 0.82 -16.18
N SER A 40 -8.21 0.16 -16.96
CA SER A 40 -9.20 -0.79 -16.45
C SER A 40 -8.54 -2.03 -15.87
N ILE A 41 -7.51 -2.56 -16.54
CA ILE A 41 -6.72 -3.70 -16.07
C ILE A 41 -6.09 -3.38 -14.71
N THR A 42 -5.44 -2.23 -14.61
CA THR A 42 -4.81 -1.76 -13.36
C THR A 42 -5.84 -1.59 -12.23
N TYR A 43 -7.00 -1.02 -12.56
CA TYR A 43 -8.09 -0.83 -11.60
C TYR A 43 -8.65 -2.16 -11.07
N TYR A 44 -8.95 -3.11 -11.96
CA TYR A 44 -9.47 -4.42 -11.56
C TYR A 44 -8.46 -5.24 -10.75
N ALA A 45 -7.19 -5.19 -11.11
CA ALA A 45 -6.14 -5.84 -10.31
C ALA A 45 -6.06 -5.25 -8.89
N ARG A 46 -6.21 -3.93 -8.75
CA ARG A 46 -6.23 -3.27 -7.44
C ARG A 46 -7.39 -3.71 -6.55
N ILE A 47 -8.54 -4.04 -7.10
CA ILE A 47 -9.68 -4.55 -6.30
C ILE A 47 -9.27 -5.82 -5.56
N TRP A 48 -8.66 -6.78 -6.24
CA TRP A 48 -8.19 -8.02 -5.62
C TRP A 48 -7.06 -7.81 -4.63
N TYR A 49 -6.17 -6.89 -4.92
CA TYR A 49 -5.05 -6.54 -4.07
C TYR A 49 -5.51 -5.88 -2.76
N ILE A 50 -6.51 -4.98 -2.81
CA ILE A 50 -6.94 -4.21 -1.65
C ILE A 50 -7.78 -5.05 -0.67
N LEU A 51 -8.42 -6.13 -1.12
CA LEU A 51 -9.27 -6.97 -0.29
C LEU A 51 -8.53 -7.56 0.91
N PRO A 52 -7.46 -8.38 0.76
CA PRO A 52 -6.74 -8.95 1.91
C PRO A 52 -6.08 -7.86 2.76
N TYR A 53 -5.60 -6.78 2.16
CA TYR A 53 -5.07 -5.65 2.88
C TYR A 53 -6.13 -5.01 3.80
N SER A 54 -7.34 -4.78 3.29
CA SER A 54 -8.42 -4.16 4.05
C SER A 54 -8.93 -5.04 5.18
N VAL A 55 -8.97 -6.36 4.96
CA VAL A 55 -9.50 -7.31 5.93
C VAL A 55 -8.50 -7.60 7.05
N PHE A 56 -7.21 -7.65 6.75
CA PHE A 56 -6.19 -8.06 7.72
C PHE A 56 -5.29 -6.92 8.18
N ALA A 57 -4.70 -6.17 7.26
CA ALA A 57 -3.71 -5.17 7.64
C ALA A 57 -4.33 -3.95 8.33
N ILE A 58 -5.48 -3.47 7.88
CA ILE A 58 -6.12 -2.28 8.46
C ILE A 58 -6.54 -2.51 9.92
N PRO A 59 -7.26 -3.60 10.29
CA PRO A 59 -7.63 -3.85 11.68
C PRO A 59 -6.41 -4.01 12.60
N ILE A 60 -5.40 -4.78 12.18
CA ILE A 60 -4.15 -4.95 12.95
C ILE A 60 -3.48 -3.60 13.15
N THR A 61 -3.30 -2.83 12.09
CA THR A 61 -2.67 -1.51 12.14
C THR A 61 -3.42 -0.56 13.07
N THR A 62 -4.75 -0.60 13.05
CA THR A 62 -5.60 0.26 13.90
C THR A 62 -5.50 -0.13 15.37
N ALA A 63 -5.55 -1.42 15.68
CA ALA A 63 -5.42 -1.92 17.06
C ALA A 63 -4.04 -1.60 17.63
N MET A 64 -2.98 -1.92 16.89
CA MET A 64 -1.59 -1.68 17.29
C MET A 64 -1.24 -0.19 17.40
N PHE A 65 -1.84 0.67 16.59
CA PHE A 65 -1.62 2.12 16.67
C PHE A 65 -1.96 2.69 18.04
N THR A 66 -3.07 2.24 18.64
CA THR A 66 -3.48 2.68 19.97
C THR A 66 -2.47 2.24 21.03
N GLU A 67 -2.00 1.00 20.95
CA GLU A 67 -1.01 0.45 21.87
C GLU A 67 0.35 1.15 21.71
N LEU A 68 0.85 1.30 20.47
CA LEU A 68 2.09 2.01 20.19
C LEU A 68 2.07 3.45 20.69
N SER A 69 0.94 4.16 20.51
CA SER A 69 0.77 5.52 21.01
C SER A 69 0.83 5.59 22.53
N SER A 70 0.27 4.59 23.23
CA SER A 70 0.36 4.44 24.68
C SER A 70 1.80 4.21 25.17
N PHE A 71 2.58 3.38 24.47
CA PHE A 71 3.99 3.15 24.80
C PHE A 71 4.82 4.41 24.62
N VAL A 72 4.60 5.17 23.55
CA VAL A 72 5.27 6.46 23.34
C VAL A 72 4.93 7.45 24.44
N ALA A 73 3.64 7.59 24.80
CA ALA A 73 3.18 8.50 25.84
C ALA A 73 3.77 8.16 27.24
N SER A 74 3.98 6.86 27.52
CA SER A 74 4.56 6.37 28.77
C SER A 74 6.09 6.27 28.76
N GLY A 75 6.78 6.69 27.67
CA GLY A 75 8.23 6.64 27.54
C GLY A 75 8.83 5.23 27.43
N LYS A 76 8.01 4.20 27.19
CA LYS A 76 8.43 2.79 27.12
C LYS A 76 8.92 2.43 25.72
N ILE A 77 10.05 3.00 25.30
CA ILE A 77 10.58 2.84 23.93
C ILE A 77 10.90 1.37 23.59
N GLY A 78 11.37 0.57 24.55
CA GLY A 78 11.62 -0.87 24.31
C GLY A 78 10.33 -1.59 23.89
N LYS A 79 9.23 -1.40 24.64
CA LYS A 79 7.93 -2.00 24.29
C LYS A 79 7.37 -1.48 22.96
N PHE A 80 7.68 -0.24 22.60
CA PHE A 80 7.31 0.33 21.31
C PHE A 80 8.01 -0.41 20.15
N ILE A 81 9.30 -0.70 20.29
CA ILE A 81 10.08 -1.45 19.29
C ILE A 81 9.56 -2.89 19.18
N ASP A 82 9.35 -3.55 20.32
CA ASP A 82 8.78 -4.90 20.34
C ASP A 82 7.39 -4.93 19.66
N GLY A 83 6.53 -3.96 19.96
CA GLY A 83 5.22 -3.83 19.32
C GLY A 83 5.29 -3.60 17.82
N ILE A 84 6.30 -2.87 17.32
CA ILE A 84 6.52 -2.75 15.86
C ILE A 84 6.89 -4.10 15.27
N ALA A 85 7.81 -4.84 15.88
CA ALA A 85 8.24 -6.15 15.39
C ALA A 85 7.08 -7.15 15.38
N ASP A 86 6.30 -7.20 16.44
CA ASP A 86 5.13 -8.08 16.56
C ASP A 86 4.07 -7.75 15.52
N GLY A 87 3.74 -6.48 15.33
CA GLY A 87 2.76 -6.04 14.34
C GLY A 87 3.21 -6.32 12.91
N CYS A 88 4.48 -6.10 12.58
CA CYS A 88 5.05 -6.50 11.30
C CYS A 88 4.95 -8.02 11.09
N GLY A 89 5.29 -8.80 12.11
CA GLY A 89 5.20 -10.27 12.08
C GLY A 89 3.77 -10.74 11.80
N GLN A 90 2.79 -10.19 12.49
CA GLN A 90 1.36 -10.54 12.30
C GLN A 90 0.87 -10.18 10.88
N ILE A 91 1.23 -9.00 10.38
CA ILE A 91 0.86 -8.55 9.03
C ILE A 91 1.48 -9.47 7.98
N LEU A 92 2.77 -9.78 8.09
CA LEU A 92 3.45 -10.67 7.16
C LEU A 92 2.87 -12.08 7.20
N PHE A 93 2.61 -12.61 8.41
CA PHE A 93 2.04 -13.95 8.60
C PHE A 93 0.69 -14.12 7.89
N LEU A 94 -0.13 -13.08 7.86
CA LEU A 94 -1.43 -13.12 7.19
C LEU A 94 -1.35 -12.77 5.70
N LEU A 95 -0.57 -11.75 5.33
CA LEU A 95 -0.54 -11.28 3.95
C LEU A 95 0.28 -12.17 3.01
N ILE A 96 1.32 -12.87 3.49
CA ILE A 96 2.12 -13.77 2.65
C ILE A 96 1.28 -14.93 2.08
N PRO A 97 0.50 -15.69 2.88
CA PRO A 97 -0.37 -16.74 2.34
C PRO A 97 -1.41 -16.19 1.35
N PHE A 98 -1.95 -15.01 1.63
CA PHE A 98 -2.89 -14.38 0.70
C PHE A 98 -2.24 -13.92 -0.60
N ALA A 99 -1.01 -13.40 -0.55
CA ALA A 99 -0.25 -13.07 -1.75
C ALA A 99 -0.02 -14.32 -2.60
N MET A 100 0.38 -15.43 -1.98
CA MET A 100 0.55 -16.72 -2.66
C MET A 100 -0.77 -17.22 -3.28
N TYR A 101 -1.88 -17.08 -2.55
CA TYR A 101 -3.21 -17.40 -3.07
C TYR A 101 -3.56 -16.55 -4.30
N LEU A 102 -3.38 -15.23 -4.24
CA LEU A 102 -3.65 -14.34 -5.37
C LEU A 102 -2.78 -14.67 -6.59
N ILE A 103 -1.51 -15.02 -6.38
CA ILE A 103 -0.61 -15.44 -7.46
C ILE A 103 -1.11 -16.72 -8.11
N ALA A 104 -1.42 -17.75 -7.30
CA ALA A 104 -1.85 -19.06 -7.80
C ALA A 104 -3.21 -18.99 -8.52
N PHE A 105 -4.14 -18.17 -8.02
CA PHE A 105 -5.49 -18.07 -8.57
C PHE A 105 -5.69 -16.87 -9.52
N SER A 106 -4.63 -16.12 -9.85
CA SER A 106 -4.72 -14.97 -10.73
C SER A 106 -5.40 -15.24 -12.08
N PRO A 107 -5.24 -16.42 -12.75
CA PRO A 107 -5.96 -16.70 -13.97
C PRO A 107 -7.48 -16.90 -13.76
N CYS A 108 -7.85 -17.50 -12.63
CA CYS A 108 -9.26 -17.69 -12.28
C CYS A 108 -9.93 -16.35 -11.97
N LEU A 109 -9.26 -15.52 -11.16
CA LEU A 109 -9.74 -14.20 -10.75
C LEU A 109 -9.91 -13.26 -11.94
N SER A 110 -8.96 -13.26 -12.88
CA SER A 110 -9.05 -12.45 -14.10
C SER A 110 -10.19 -12.90 -15.02
N ASN A 111 -10.44 -14.21 -15.13
CA ASN A 111 -11.57 -14.73 -15.89
C ASN A 111 -12.93 -14.37 -15.28
N MET A 112 -13.04 -14.28 -13.97
CA MET A 112 -14.27 -13.81 -13.29
C MET A 112 -14.61 -12.35 -13.62
N LEU A 113 -13.60 -11.52 -13.89
CA LEU A 113 -13.76 -10.11 -14.25
C LEU A 113 -13.86 -9.88 -15.76
N LYS A 114 -13.84 -10.95 -16.55
CA LYS A 114 -13.94 -10.86 -18.01
C LYS A 114 -15.23 -10.15 -18.42
N SER A 115 -15.08 -8.97 -19.01
CA SER A 115 -16.17 -8.19 -19.58
C SER A 115 -16.29 -8.49 -21.09
N ALA A 116 -17.47 -8.25 -21.65
CA ALA A 116 -17.71 -8.37 -23.10
C ALA A 116 -16.80 -7.48 -23.96
N ARG A 117 -16.18 -6.46 -23.36
CA ARG A 117 -15.25 -5.54 -24.03
C ARG A 117 -13.78 -5.90 -23.86
N MET A 118 -13.46 -6.92 -23.05
CA MET A 118 -12.07 -7.36 -22.80
C MET A 118 -11.72 -8.50 -23.75
N SER A 119 -10.60 -8.34 -24.45
CA SER A 119 -10.02 -9.39 -25.28
C SER A 119 -9.42 -10.51 -24.42
N SER A 120 -9.09 -11.64 -25.01
CA SER A 120 -8.39 -12.73 -24.32
C SER A 120 -6.98 -12.28 -23.89
N GLU A 121 -6.36 -11.40 -24.64
CA GLU A 121 -5.05 -10.79 -24.30
C GLU A 121 -5.15 -9.89 -23.07
N ASP A 122 -6.21 -9.07 -22.96
CA ASP A 122 -6.46 -8.22 -21.78
C ASP A 122 -6.64 -9.05 -20.52
N VAL A 123 -7.33 -10.18 -20.61
CA VAL A 123 -7.54 -11.10 -19.47
C VAL A 123 -6.21 -11.73 -19.03
N GLN A 124 -5.35 -12.10 -19.98
CA GLN A 124 -4.04 -12.64 -19.69
C GLN A 124 -3.12 -11.57 -19.07
N MET A 125 -3.16 -10.34 -19.60
CA MET A 125 -2.44 -9.21 -19.04
C MET A 125 -2.91 -8.90 -17.61
N LEU A 126 -4.23 -8.90 -17.36
CA LEU A 126 -4.81 -8.73 -16.03
C LEU A 126 -4.31 -9.80 -15.06
N SER A 127 -4.32 -11.07 -15.47
CA SER A 127 -3.82 -12.18 -14.66
C SER A 127 -2.36 -11.99 -14.26
N THR A 128 -1.51 -11.67 -15.24
CA THR A 128 -0.08 -11.40 -15.00
C THR A 128 0.12 -10.22 -14.07
N TYR A 129 -0.65 -9.16 -14.28
CA TYR A 129 -0.56 -7.95 -13.44
C TYR A 129 -1.02 -8.23 -11.99
N ILE A 130 -2.10 -9.00 -11.78
CA ILE A 130 -2.52 -9.44 -10.44
C ILE A 130 -1.39 -10.22 -9.76
N ALA A 131 -0.76 -11.16 -10.45
CA ALA A 131 0.31 -11.96 -9.88
C ALA A 131 1.51 -11.10 -9.44
N TRP A 132 1.99 -10.20 -10.29
CA TRP A 132 3.09 -9.30 -9.94
C TRP A 132 2.74 -8.30 -8.84
N LEU A 133 1.54 -7.75 -8.89
CA LEU A 133 1.07 -6.83 -7.85
C LEU A 133 0.97 -7.52 -6.49
N SER A 134 0.56 -8.80 -6.47
CA SER A 134 0.42 -9.57 -5.23
C SER A 134 1.75 -9.80 -4.51
N VAL A 135 2.87 -9.84 -5.23
CA VAL A 135 4.21 -9.92 -4.60
C VAL A 135 4.48 -8.70 -3.72
N SER A 136 3.95 -7.53 -4.09
CA SER A 136 4.14 -6.30 -3.31
C SER A 136 3.24 -6.21 -2.07
N LEU A 137 2.20 -7.05 -1.96
CA LEU A 137 1.18 -6.97 -0.92
C LEU A 137 1.72 -7.02 0.52
N PRO A 138 2.59 -7.96 0.91
CA PRO A 138 3.15 -8.00 2.26
C PRO A 138 3.98 -6.76 2.58
N PHE A 139 4.77 -6.29 1.62
CA PHE A 139 5.60 -5.08 1.77
C PHE A 139 4.74 -3.83 1.94
N TYR A 140 3.68 -3.70 1.16
CA TYR A 140 2.73 -2.61 1.27
C TYR A 140 2.04 -2.60 2.65
N GLY A 141 1.64 -3.76 3.17
CA GLY A 141 1.07 -3.89 4.50
C GLY A 141 2.04 -3.41 5.59
N VAL A 142 3.30 -3.83 5.53
CA VAL A 142 4.34 -3.39 6.46
C VAL A 142 4.61 -1.89 6.33
N CYS A 143 4.73 -1.36 5.11
CA CYS A 143 4.95 0.09 4.90
C CYS A 143 3.84 0.95 5.50
N THR A 144 2.58 0.56 5.31
CA THR A 144 1.45 1.30 5.90
C THR A 144 1.40 1.19 7.42
N TYR A 145 1.82 0.07 7.99
CA TYR A 145 1.97 -0.09 9.44
C TYR A 145 3.09 0.81 9.99
N LEU A 146 4.26 0.82 9.34
CA LEU A 146 5.37 1.71 9.72
C LEU A 146 4.99 3.19 9.58
N GLN A 147 4.18 3.55 8.61
CA GLN A 147 3.62 4.90 8.50
C GLN A 147 2.84 5.29 9.75
N LYS A 148 1.99 4.39 10.26
CA LYS A 148 1.25 4.61 11.51
C LYS A 148 2.17 4.65 12.73
N ALA A 149 3.21 3.82 12.78
CA ALA A 149 4.22 3.88 13.84
C ALA A 149 4.98 5.22 13.84
N CYS A 150 5.36 5.74 12.67
CA CYS A 150 5.95 7.09 12.54
C CYS A 150 4.98 8.20 12.98
N SER A 151 3.68 8.03 12.68
CA SER A 151 2.64 8.95 13.13
C SER A 151 2.51 8.96 14.66
N SER A 152 2.58 7.80 15.32
CA SER A 152 2.52 7.69 16.78
C SER A 152 3.73 8.36 17.47
N LEU A 153 4.90 8.33 16.82
CA LEU A 153 6.10 9.05 17.26
C LEU A 153 6.07 10.55 16.95
N ARG A 154 5.05 11.04 16.26
CA ARG A 154 4.96 12.42 15.74
C ARG A 154 6.14 12.81 14.81
N LYS A 155 6.78 11.82 14.18
CA LYS A 155 7.89 11.98 13.23
C LYS A 155 7.48 11.65 11.79
N MET A 156 6.32 12.13 11.39
CA MET A 156 5.75 11.86 10.07
C MET A 156 6.60 12.43 8.91
N SER A 157 7.42 13.45 9.18
CA SER A 157 8.30 14.07 8.19
C SER A 157 9.33 13.11 7.59
N LEU A 158 9.86 12.17 8.39
CA LEU A 158 10.80 11.16 7.89
C LEU A 158 10.13 10.23 6.88
N PHE A 159 8.92 9.80 7.17
CA PHE A 159 8.14 8.96 6.27
C PHE A 159 7.78 9.72 4.98
N ALA A 160 7.38 10.99 5.10
CA ALA A 160 7.06 11.82 3.95
C ALA A 160 8.25 12.01 2.99
N ILE A 161 9.46 12.17 3.50
CA ILE A 161 10.68 12.25 2.68
C ILE A 161 10.92 10.93 1.94
N ALA A 162 10.82 9.81 2.64
CA ALA A 162 10.99 8.49 2.01
C ALA A 162 9.95 8.24 0.91
N GLU A 163 8.69 8.60 1.15
CA GLU A 163 7.60 8.46 0.18
C GLU A 163 7.80 9.37 -1.04
N CYS A 164 8.29 10.60 -0.84
CA CYS A 164 8.63 11.51 -1.94
C CYS A 164 9.74 10.93 -2.82
N ILE A 165 10.78 10.34 -2.23
CA ILE A 165 11.87 9.70 -2.97
C ILE A 165 11.35 8.49 -3.73
N ALA A 166 10.59 7.62 -3.08
CA ALA A 166 10.00 6.44 -3.71
C ALA A 166 9.05 6.82 -4.87
N GLY A 167 8.20 7.83 -4.65
CA GLY A 167 7.29 8.35 -5.68
C GLY A 167 8.03 8.95 -6.87
N ALA A 168 9.11 9.70 -6.65
CA ALA A 168 9.95 10.23 -7.72
C ALA A 168 10.59 9.10 -8.55
N ILE A 169 11.14 8.08 -7.89
CA ILE A 169 11.71 6.90 -8.56
C ILE A 169 10.63 6.18 -9.38
N GLN A 170 9.44 5.98 -8.81
CA GLN A 170 8.33 5.34 -9.51
C GLN A 170 7.91 6.13 -10.76
N ILE A 171 7.82 7.44 -10.68
CA ILE A 171 7.48 8.31 -11.83
C ILE A 171 8.55 8.19 -12.91
N VAL A 172 9.84 8.23 -12.55
CA VAL A 172 10.94 8.07 -13.50
C VAL A 172 10.87 6.71 -14.20
N ILE A 173 10.65 5.61 -13.46
CA ILE A 173 10.52 4.27 -14.05
C ILE A 173 9.32 4.17 -15.00
N CYS A 174 8.21 4.87 -14.70
CA CYS A 174 7.04 4.86 -15.56
C CYS A 174 7.22 5.67 -16.85
N LEU A 175 8.16 6.64 -16.87
CA LEU A 175 8.40 7.52 -18.04
C LEU A 175 9.51 7.03 -18.95
N VAL A 176 10.34 6.08 -18.50
CA VAL A 176 11.42 5.44 -19.25
C VAL A 176 10.94 4.13 -19.89
#